data_3dbd99a1cedfd52de6d30f0d2e2ecd9c
#
_entry.id   3dbd99a1cedfd52de6d30f0d2e2ecd9c
#
_cell.length_a   1.000
_cell.length_b   1.000
_cell.length_c   1.000
_cell.angle_alpha   90.00
_cell.angle_beta   90.00
_cell.angle_gamma   90.00
#
_symmetry.space_group_name_H-M   'P 1'
#
loop_
_entity.id
_entity.type
_entity.pdbx_description
1 polymer ?
#
loop_
_entity_poly.entity_id
_entity_poly.type
_entity_poly.pdbx_seq_one_letter_code
_entity_poly.pdbx_strand_id
1 'polypeptide(L)'
;MHLVTLACLIQFLADKGWKPYLASNNNAVDDYIYNELRFSEYWLGQKNHVAASHSPHIFNLWRIVDQEKDLYAKEVEQYFKNNYFHNKDLSSISLSLTEAFYNVFDHASANNNAFSLIMYDEEKQVLYAAISDFGVGIANSVRSYLPFIDNDKSALLKAVENNFTVNSTGRNKGKGLDNILSCADISRICSGKGLLVDINGERKCYDVSFSFPGTLLYFEVNLAQMDEEEFIDLFDF
;
A
#
# COMPACT_ATOMS: atom_id res chain seq x y z
N MET A 1 1.32 8.72 -2.26
CA MET A 1 1.69 8.05 -3.54
C MET A 1 3.11 8.40 -4.00
N HIS A 2 3.45 9.66 -4.24
CA HIS A 2 4.73 10.05 -4.84
C HIS A 2 5.96 9.59 -4.05
N LEU A 3 5.90 9.59 -2.72
CA LEU A 3 7.02 9.22 -1.85
C LEU A 3 7.38 7.72 -1.95
N VAL A 4 6.40 6.83 -1.97
CA VAL A 4 6.67 5.39 -2.13
C VAL A 4 7.21 5.09 -3.53
N THR A 5 6.71 5.79 -4.56
CA THR A 5 7.24 5.66 -5.93
C THR A 5 8.68 6.20 -6.02
N LEU A 6 8.96 7.33 -5.36
CA LEU A 6 10.32 7.88 -5.27
C LEU A 6 11.27 6.91 -4.55
N ALA A 7 10.80 6.29 -3.47
CA ALA A 7 11.55 5.25 -2.75
C ALA A 7 11.89 4.07 -3.66
N CYS A 8 10.91 3.55 -4.41
CA CYS A 8 11.15 2.50 -5.40
C CYS A 8 12.15 2.91 -6.49
N LEU A 9 12.07 4.15 -6.98
CA LEU A 9 12.99 4.65 -7.99
C LEU A 9 14.42 4.73 -7.45
N ILE A 10 14.62 5.27 -6.25
CA ILE A 10 15.93 5.36 -5.61
C ILE A 10 16.51 3.95 -5.41
N GLN A 11 15.72 3.01 -4.90
CA GLN A 11 16.14 1.62 -4.72
C GLN A 11 16.52 0.99 -6.07
N PHE A 12 15.70 1.18 -7.10
CA PHE A 12 15.97 0.65 -8.44
C PHE A 12 17.30 1.18 -9.01
N LEU A 13 17.56 2.48 -8.85
CA LEU A 13 18.83 3.08 -9.27
C LEU A 13 20.01 2.52 -8.48
N ALA A 14 19.86 2.37 -7.16
CA ALA A 14 20.90 1.80 -6.31
C ALA A 14 21.21 0.34 -6.69
N ASP A 15 20.19 -0.48 -6.97
CA ASP A 15 20.34 -1.87 -7.41
C ASP A 15 21.06 -1.97 -8.79
N LYS A 16 21.01 -0.91 -9.60
CA LYS A 16 21.78 -0.78 -10.85
C LYS A 16 23.20 -0.26 -10.67
N GLY A 17 23.63 -0.06 -9.42
CA GLY A 17 24.96 0.47 -9.09
C GLY A 17 25.08 1.99 -9.16
N TRP A 18 23.98 2.71 -9.36
CA TRP A 18 23.96 4.17 -9.32
C TRP A 18 24.00 4.65 -7.86
N LYS A 19 24.53 5.85 -7.64
CA LYS A 19 24.45 6.54 -6.35
C LYS A 19 23.45 7.70 -6.48
N PRO A 20 22.16 7.45 -6.27
CA PRO A 20 21.16 8.51 -6.40
C PRO A 20 21.41 9.60 -5.36
N TYR A 21 21.31 10.85 -5.78
CA TYR A 21 21.37 12.03 -4.93
C TYR A 21 20.03 12.74 -4.99
N LEU A 22 19.38 12.88 -3.84
CA LEU A 22 18.13 13.60 -3.72
C LEU A 22 18.41 15.02 -3.21
N ALA A 23 18.02 16.02 -3.98
CA ALA A 23 18.10 17.41 -3.60
C ALA A 23 16.84 18.15 -4.01
N SER A 24 16.42 19.10 -3.22
CA SER A 24 15.35 20.05 -3.52
C SER A 24 15.88 21.48 -3.44
N ASN A 25 15.26 22.39 -4.14
CA ASN A 25 15.47 23.83 -3.98
C ASN A 25 14.40 24.47 -3.06
N ASN A 26 13.64 23.66 -2.36
CA ASN A 26 12.58 24.06 -1.45
C ASN A 26 12.85 23.52 -0.04
N ASN A 27 13.21 24.38 0.89
CA ASN A 27 13.57 24.02 2.26
C ASN A 27 12.42 23.29 2.99
N ALA A 28 11.14 23.61 2.72
CA ALA A 28 10.02 22.92 3.35
C ALA A 28 9.88 21.47 2.85
N VAL A 29 10.22 21.21 1.59
CA VAL A 29 10.26 19.85 1.03
C VAL A 29 11.42 19.08 1.63
N ASP A 30 12.58 19.69 1.78
CA ASP A 30 13.75 19.06 2.39
C ASP A 30 13.49 18.73 3.87
N ASP A 31 12.92 19.67 4.62
CA ASP A 31 12.55 19.46 6.02
C ASP A 31 11.58 18.32 6.18
N TYR A 32 10.52 18.29 5.38
CA TYR A 32 9.54 17.22 5.39
C TYR A 32 10.16 15.85 5.06
N ILE A 33 10.99 15.76 4.02
CA ILE A 33 11.59 14.50 3.58
C ILE A 33 12.64 14.00 4.58
N TYR A 34 13.53 14.87 5.06
CA TYR A 34 14.67 14.44 5.86
C TYR A 34 14.39 14.43 7.35
N ASN A 35 13.62 15.38 7.86
CA ASN A 35 13.39 15.55 9.29
C ASN A 35 12.08 14.91 9.74
N GLU A 36 10.98 15.13 9.03
CA GLU A 36 9.69 14.54 9.42
C GLU A 36 9.57 13.09 9.00
N LEU A 37 9.77 12.79 7.72
CA LEU A 37 9.69 11.43 7.19
C LEU A 37 10.90 10.56 7.52
N ARG A 38 12.03 11.17 7.84
CA ARG A 38 13.31 10.48 8.03
C ARG A 38 13.66 9.55 6.87
N PHE A 39 13.41 10.03 5.66
CA PHE A 39 13.47 9.26 4.43
C PHE A 39 14.81 8.52 4.24
N SER A 40 15.94 9.10 4.67
CA SER A 40 17.27 8.50 4.58
C SER A 40 17.47 7.29 5.52
N GLU A 41 16.76 7.21 6.64
CA GLU A 41 16.95 6.15 7.64
C GLU A 41 16.58 4.77 7.09
N TYR A 42 15.64 4.70 6.14
CA TYR A 42 15.22 3.46 5.51
C TYR A 42 16.30 2.83 4.64
N TRP A 43 17.14 3.65 4.00
CA TRP A 43 18.27 3.16 3.21
C TRP A 43 19.48 2.79 4.05
N LEU A 44 19.62 3.40 5.22
CA LEU A 44 20.71 3.11 6.15
C LEU A 44 20.44 1.86 7.03
N GLY A 45 19.31 1.21 6.84
CA GLY A 45 18.94 0.00 7.59
C GLY A 45 18.48 0.26 9.02
N GLN A 46 18.28 1.50 9.40
CA GLN A 46 17.75 1.88 10.71
C GLN A 46 16.23 1.81 10.69
N LYS A 47 15.70 0.60 10.70
CA LYS A 47 14.26 0.39 10.78
C LYS A 47 13.79 0.49 12.23
N ASN A 48 13.07 1.54 12.54
CA ASN A 48 12.31 1.60 13.78
C ASN A 48 10.83 1.72 13.41
N HIS A 49 10.10 0.61 13.46
CA HIS A 49 8.69 0.56 13.12
C HIS A 49 7.82 1.45 14.02
N VAL A 50 8.28 1.73 15.23
CA VAL A 50 7.46 2.40 16.26
C VAL A 50 7.63 3.92 16.26
N ALA A 51 8.70 4.48 15.73
CA ALA A 51 9.02 5.89 15.91
C ALA A 51 9.83 6.53 14.76
N ALA A 52 9.66 6.08 13.53
CA ALA A 52 10.48 6.58 12.44
C ALA A 52 10.08 7.99 11.99
N SER A 53 8.84 8.41 12.16
CA SER A 53 8.43 9.78 11.90
C SER A 53 8.37 10.61 13.17
N HIS A 54 8.73 11.90 13.08
CA HIS A 54 8.47 12.85 14.14
C HIS A 54 7.00 13.29 14.19
N SER A 55 6.26 13.08 13.11
CA SER A 55 4.83 13.36 13.07
C SER A 55 4.04 12.12 13.54
N PRO A 56 3.19 12.25 14.60
CA PRO A 56 2.35 11.15 15.05
C PRO A 56 1.30 10.72 14.00
N HIS A 57 1.05 11.54 13.00
CA HIS A 57 0.12 11.26 11.91
C HIS A 57 0.72 10.40 10.79
N ILE A 58 2.02 10.12 10.83
CA ILE A 58 2.73 9.37 9.80
C ILE A 58 3.25 8.08 10.41
N PHE A 59 2.75 6.94 9.91
CA PHE A 59 3.31 5.64 10.21
C PHE A 59 4.27 5.24 9.11
N ASN A 60 5.50 5.52 9.32
CA ASN A 60 6.72 5.20 8.57
C ASN A 60 6.61 4.90 7.08
N LEU A 61 7.47 5.52 6.29
CA LEU A 61 7.92 4.89 5.06
C LEU A 61 8.63 3.58 5.44
N TRP A 62 8.15 2.46 4.94
CA TRP A 62 8.68 1.13 5.24
C TRP A 62 9.03 0.38 3.96
N ARG A 63 10.25 -0.17 3.90
CA ARG A 63 10.62 -1.13 2.86
C ARG A 63 9.99 -2.46 3.23
N ILE A 64 9.11 -2.98 2.38
CA ILE A 64 8.34 -4.18 2.64
C ILE A 64 9.27 -5.40 2.71
N VAL A 65 9.20 -6.14 3.81
CA VAL A 65 10.02 -7.32 4.09
C VAL A 65 9.09 -8.49 4.41
N ASP A 66 9.30 -9.63 3.76
CA ASP A 66 8.41 -10.79 3.83
C ASP A 66 8.19 -11.29 5.27
N GLN A 67 9.27 -11.38 6.05
CA GLN A 67 9.21 -11.88 7.43
C GLN A 67 8.49 -10.94 8.40
N GLU A 68 8.34 -9.66 8.05
CA GLU A 68 7.79 -8.62 8.93
C GLU A 68 6.37 -8.17 8.51
N LYS A 69 5.87 -8.59 7.34
CA LYS A 69 4.65 -8.03 6.75
C LYS A 69 3.40 -8.15 7.62
N ASP A 70 3.20 -9.31 8.24
CA ASP A 70 2.05 -9.55 9.11
C ASP A 70 2.15 -8.75 10.42
N LEU A 71 3.37 -8.65 10.97
CA LEU A 71 3.64 -7.86 12.16
C LEU A 71 3.43 -6.38 11.89
N TYR A 72 3.97 -5.87 10.78
CA TYR A 72 3.84 -4.47 10.41
C TYR A 72 2.38 -4.05 10.19
N ALA A 73 1.57 -4.88 9.52
CA ALA A 73 0.15 -4.60 9.33
C ALA A 73 -0.61 -4.48 10.67
N LYS A 74 -0.30 -5.36 11.64
CA LYS A 74 -0.86 -5.29 12.99
C LYS A 74 -0.34 -4.09 13.79
N GLU A 75 0.92 -3.73 13.65
CA GLU A 75 1.50 -2.56 14.30
C GLU A 75 0.84 -1.27 13.81
N VAL A 76 0.51 -1.17 12.52
CA VAL A 76 -0.27 -0.06 11.95
C VAL A 76 -1.63 0.05 12.62
N GLU A 77 -2.38 -1.04 12.67
CA GLU A 77 -3.69 -1.11 13.32
C GLU A 77 -3.60 -0.66 14.78
N GLN A 78 -2.70 -1.27 15.56
CA GLN A 78 -2.52 -0.95 16.96
C GLN A 78 -2.08 0.49 17.20
N TYR A 79 -1.20 1.02 16.35
CA TYR A 79 -0.72 2.39 16.46
C TYR A 79 -1.85 3.39 16.32
N PHE A 80 -2.67 3.30 15.27
CA PHE A 80 -3.78 4.23 15.06
C PHE A 80 -4.90 4.03 16.08
N LYS A 81 -5.16 2.78 16.48
CA LYS A 81 -6.09 2.47 17.54
C LYS A 81 -5.68 3.11 18.87
N ASN A 82 -4.44 2.95 19.29
CA ASN A 82 -3.95 3.46 20.57
C ASN A 82 -3.79 4.99 20.60
N ASN A 83 -3.57 5.65 19.48
CA ASN A 83 -3.33 7.09 19.45
C ASN A 83 -4.57 7.90 19.09
N TYR A 84 -5.50 7.33 18.30
CA TYR A 84 -6.61 8.10 17.73
C TYR A 84 -7.98 7.42 17.86
N PHE A 85 -8.06 6.10 17.83
CA PHE A 85 -9.32 5.36 17.64
C PHE A 85 -9.47 4.20 18.62
N HIS A 86 -9.49 4.51 19.92
CA HIS A 86 -9.52 3.49 21.00
C HIS A 86 -10.68 2.49 20.92
N ASN A 87 -11.81 2.90 20.34
CA ASN A 87 -13.04 2.09 20.29
C ASN A 87 -13.44 1.70 18.87
N LYS A 88 -12.55 1.85 17.87
CA LYS A 88 -12.85 1.50 16.47
C LYS A 88 -12.24 0.16 16.08
N ASP A 89 -12.99 -0.64 15.33
CA ASP A 89 -12.45 -1.85 14.71
C ASP A 89 -11.67 -1.49 13.45
N LEU A 90 -10.34 -1.53 13.52
CA LEU A 90 -9.43 -1.28 12.40
C LEU A 90 -8.91 -2.58 11.74
N SER A 91 -9.49 -3.73 12.07
CA SER A 91 -9.04 -5.04 11.56
C SER A 91 -9.10 -5.15 10.04
N SER A 92 -10.09 -4.50 9.40
CA SER A 92 -10.21 -4.46 7.94
C SER A 92 -9.04 -3.73 7.27
N ILE A 93 -8.47 -2.71 7.92
CA ILE A 93 -7.26 -2.00 7.45
C ILE A 93 -6.05 -2.92 7.55
N SER A 94 -5.86 -3.58 8.68
CA SER A 94 -4.78 -4.55 8.88
C SER A 94 -4.84 -5.68 7.86
N LEU A 95 -6.04 -6.22 7.61
CA LEU A 95 -6.27 -7.23 6.58
C LEU A 95 -5.92 -6.72 5.18
N SER A 96 -6.38 -5.52 4.84
CA SER A 96 -6.11 -4.90 3.52
C SER A 96 -4.62 -4.65 3.29
N LEU A 97 -3.89 -4.19 4.31
CA LEU A 97 -2.44 -4.02 4.25
C LEU A 97 -1.73 -5.37 4.10
N THR A 98 -2.13 -6.37 4.88
CA THR A 98 -1.59 -7.72 4.79
C THR A 98 -1.74 -8.28 3.37
N GLU A 99 -2.92 -8.19 2.78
CA GLU A 99 -3.17 -8.63 1.41
C GLU A 99 -2.34 -7.86 0.38
N ALA A 100 -2.20 -6.54 0.54
CA ALA A 100 -1.37 -5.73 -0.33
C ALA A 100 0.11 -6.16 -0.27
N PHE A 101 0.62 -6.46 0.92
CA PHE A 101 1.99 -6.94 1.12
C PHE A 101 2.20 -8.34 0.56
N TYR A 102 1.25 -9.26 0.73
CA TYR A 102 1.31 -10.59 0.11
C TYR A 102 1.39 -10.51 -1.41
N ASN A 103 0.65 -9.58 -2.04
CA ASN A 103 0.72 -9.40 -3.49
C ASN A 103 2.11 -8.99 -3.98
N VAL A 104 2.91 -8.27 -3.17
CA VAL A 104 4.30 -7.93 -3.50
C VAL A 104 5.17 -9.18 -3.60
N PHE A 105 5.00 -10.15 -2.69
CA PHE A 105 5.84 -11.36 -2.66
C PHE A 105 5.32 -12.45 -3.59
N ASP A 106 4.02 -12.66 -3.64
CA ASP A 106 3.40 -13.76 -4.40
C ASP A 106 3.41 -13.48 -5.91
N HIS A 107 3.31 -12.21 -6.32
CA HIS A 107 3.05 -11.85 -7.71
C HIS A 107 4.03 -10.84 -8.32
N ALA A 108 4.60 -9.94 -7.54
CA ALA A 108 5.38 -8.84 -8.11
C ALA A 108 6.83 -9.23 -8.45
N SER A 109 7.43 -10.22 -7.76
CA SER A 109 8.86 -10.55 -7.90
C SER A 109 9.76 -9.30 -7.81
N ALA A 110 9.44 -8.40 -6.89
CA ALA A 110 10.00 -7.05 -6.83
C ALA A 110 11.44 -6.98 -6.29
N ASN A 111 12.09 -8.11 -5.99
CA ASN A 111 13.49 -8.19 -5.51
C ASN A 111 13.79 -7.23 -4.34
N ASN A 112 12.90 -7.15 -3.37
CA ASN A 112 12.95 -6.21 -2.24
C ASN A 112 12.78 -4.72 -2.62
N ASN A 113 12.33 -4.41 -3.82
CA ASN A 113 12.00 -3.04 -4.22
C ASN A 113 10.50 -2.78 -4.10
N ALA A 114 10.02 -2.72 -2.86
CA ALA A 114 8.66 -2.36 -2.53
C ALA A 114 8.62 -1.54 -1.23
N PHE A 115 7.76 -0.53 -1.20
CA PHE A 115 7.64 0.40 -0.08
C PHE A 115 6.19 0.71 0.24
N SER A 116 5.90 0.94 1.53
CA SER A 116 4.63 1.45 2.00
C SER A 116 4.80 2.73 2.82
N LEU A 117 3.78 3.56 2.80
CA LEU A 117 3.66 4.75 3.64
C LEU A 117 2.19 4.91 4.03
N ILE A 118 1.94 5.09 5.32
CA ILE A 118 0.60 5.26 5.87
C ILE A 118 0.56 6.58 6.62
N MET A 119 -0.48 7.36 6.37
CA MET A 119 -0.66 8.69 6.95
C MET A 119 -2.10 8.86 7.41
N TYR A 120 -2.31 9.62 8.46
CA TYR A 120 -3.61 10.00 8.96
C TYR A 120 -3.80 11.51 8.93
N ASP A 121 -4.93 11.96 8.40
CA ASP A 121 -5.37 13.35 8.41
C ASP A 121 -6.46 13.49 9.47
N GLU A 122 -6.11 14.09 10.59
CA GLU A 122 -7.00 14.22 11.76
C GLU A 122 -8.19 15.14 11.47
N GLU A 123 -8.00 16.19 10.68
CA GLU A 123 -9.08 17.13 10.34
C GLU A 123 -10.15 16.45 9.48
N LYS A 124 -9.73 15.61 8.55
CA LYS A 124 -10.63 14.85 7.67
C LYS A 124 -11.05 13.50 8.24
N GLN A 125 -10.37 13.03 9.27
CA GLN A 125 -10.50 11.69 9.81
C GLN A 125 -10.27 10.59 8.76
N VAL A 126 -9.33 10.80 7.85
CA VAL A 126 -9.02 9.89 6.74
C VAL A 126 -7.63 9.31 6.91
N LEU A 127 -7.56 7.99 6.85
CA LEU A 127 -6.31 7.26 6.76
C LEU A 127 -5.96 7.05 5.27
N TYR A 128 -4.74 7.39 4.91
CA TYR A 128 -4.17 7.21 3.58
C TYR A 128 -3.12 6.12 3.61
N ALA A 129 -3.23 5.14 2.74
CA ALA A 129 -2.20 4.13 2.55
C ALA A 129 -1.70 4.14 1.11
N ALA A 130 -0.39 4.07 0.94
CA ALA A 130 0.25 3.94 -0.36
C ALA A 130 1.29 2.82 -0.32
N ILE A 131 1.18 1.88 -1.25
CA ILE A 131 2.11 0.78 -1.46
C ILE A 131 2.59 0.80 -2.90
N SER A 132 3.88 0.73 -3.13
CA SER A 132 4.45 0.66 -4.48
C SER A 132 5.52 -0.41 -4.53
N ASP A 133 5.56 -1.14 -5.63
CA ASP A 133 6.64 -2.04 -6.02
C ASP A 133 7.12 -1.75 -7.45
N PHE A 134 8.37 -2.09 -7.74
CA PHE A 134 8.94 -2.09 -9.09
C PHE A 134 9.19 -3.54 -9.54
N GLY A 135 8.15 -4.35 -9.45
CA GLY A 135 8.16 -5.74 -9.88
C GLY A 135 7.49 -5.97 -11.24
N VAL A 136 6.91 -7.16 -11.41
CA VAL A 136 6.23 -7.55 -12.66
C VAL A 136 4.98 -6.69 -12.90
N GLY A 137 4.28 -6.30 -11.84
CA GLY A 137 3.03 -5.57 -11.89
C GLY A 137 1.79 -6.44 -12.17
N ILE A 138 0.67 -6.03 -11.60
CA ILE A 138 -0.61 -6.76 -11.69
C ILE A 138 -1.03 -6.98 -13.15
N ALA A 139 -0.96 -5.94 -13.98
CA ALA A 139 -1.39 -6.03 -15.38
C ALA A 139 -0.59 -7.10 -16.16
N ASN A 140 0.73 -7.14 -15.98
CA ASN A 140 1.57 -8.14 -16.63
C ASN A 140 1.34 -9.55 -16.07
N SER A 141 1.16 -9.69 -14.76
CA SER A 141 0.86 -10.99 -14.12
C SER A 141 -0.44 -11.58 -14.69
N VAL A 142 -1.50 -10.77 -14.80
CA VAL A 142 -2.78 -11.22 -15.35
C VAL A 142 -2.64 -11.58 -16.82
N ARG A 143 -1.97 -10.78 -17.64
CA ARG A 143 -1.77 -11.08 -19.08
C ARG A 143 -0.91 -12.32 -19.31
N SER A 144 0.06 -12.56 -18.46
CA SER A 144 0.87 -13.79 -18.53
C SER A 144 0.04 -15.04 -18.23
N TYR A 145 -0.94 -14.93 -17.34
CA TYR A 145 -1.87 -16.02 -17.01
C TYR A 145 -3.02 -16.16 -18.00
N LEU A 146 -3.52 -15.03 -18.53
CA LEU A 146 -4.61 -14.97 -19.51
C LEU A 146 -4.14 -14.25 -20.79
N PRO A 147 -3.44 -14.95 -21.71
CA PRO A 147 -2.83 -14.31 -22.88
C PRO A 147 -3.82 -13.67 -23.88
N PHE A 148 -5.11 -13.96 -23.75
CA PHE A 148 -6.15 -13.34 -24.58
C PHE A 148 -6.51 -11.90 -24.12
N ILE A 149 -6.01 -11.47 -22.94
CA ILE A 149 -6.16 -10.08 -22.48
C ILE A 149 -5.02 -9.26 -23.08
N ASP A 150 -5.35 -8.33 -23.94
CA ASP A 150 -4.40 -7.63 -24.81
C ASP A 150 -3.90 -6.28 -24.26
N ASN A 151 -4.55 -5.73 -23.22
CA ASN A 151 -4.20 -4.43 -22.65
C ASN A 151 -4.25 -4.40 -21.12
N ASP A 152 -3.53 -3.42 -20.53
CA ASP A 152 -3.36 -3.30 -19.09
C ASP A 152 -4.65 -2.90 -18.37
N LYS A 153 -5.49 -2.09 -19.01
CA LYS A 153 -6.81 -1.71 -18.50
C LYS A 153 -7.70 -2.93 -18.29
N SER A 154 -7.82 -3.79 -19.30
CA SER A 154 -8.61 -5.04 -19.20
C SER A 154 -8.01 -5.99 -18.17
N ALA A 155 -6.68 -6.03 -18.06
CA ALA A 155 -5.98 -6.84 -17.07
C ALA A 155 -6.28 -6.37 -15.63
N LEU A 156 -6.28 -5.05 -15.38
CA LEU A 156 -6.64 -4.51 -14.06
C LEU A 156 -8.11 -4.76 -13.71
N LEU A 157 -9.03 -4.59 -14.66
CA LEU A 157 -10.44 -4.93 -14.43
C LEU A 157 -10.61 -6.41 -14.08
N LYS A 158 -9.87 -7.30 -14.77
CA LYS A 158 -9.88 -8.72 -14.47
C LYS A 158 -9.31 -9.06 -13.10
N ALA A 159 -8.23 -8.36 -12.69
CA ALA A 159 -7.57 -8.59 -11.41
C ALA A 159 -8.47 -8.31 -10.20
N VAL A 160 -9.45 -7.43 -10.34
CA VAL A 160 -10.39 -7.03 -9.26
C VAL A 160 -11.75 -7.75 -9.35
N GLU A 161 -11.90 -8.70 -10.24
CA GLU A 161 -13.09 -9.56 -10.25
C GLU A 161 -13.09 -10.52 -9.05
N ASN A 162 -14.25 -10.71 -8.46
CA ASN A 162 -14.41 -11.61 -7.32
C ASN A 162 -13.90 -13.03 -7.64
N ASN A 163 -13.12 -13.59 -6.72
CA ASN A 163 -12.53 -14.93 -6.82
C ASN A 163 -11.52 -15.10 -7.97
N PHE A 164 -11.02 -14.01 -8.59
CA PHE A 164 -9.94 -14.11 -9.55
C PHE A 164 -8.58 -14.07 -8.83
N THR A 165 -7.71 -14.99 -9.14
CA THR A 165 -6.29 -14.99 -8.70
C THR A 165 -5.42 -15.63 -9.77
N VAL A 166 -4.23 -15.08 -9.92
CA VAL A 166 -3.17 -15.67 -10.72
C VAL A 166 -2.34 -16.55 -9.77
N ASN A 167 -2.39 -17.87 -9.93
CA ASN A 167 -1.72 -18.85 -9.06
C ASN A 167 -2.22 -18.86 -7.61
N SER A 168 -3.39 -19.45 -7.37
CA SER A 168 -3.88 -19.65 -6.01
C SER A 168 -2.95 -20.56 -5.22
N THR A 169 -2.20 -19.99 -4.27
CA THR A 169 -1.65 -20.73 -3.15
C THR A 169 -2.80 -21.04 -2.17
N GLY A 170 -2.69 -22.08 -1.36
CA GLY A 170 -3.81 -22.48 -0.46
C GLY A 170 -4.26 -21.41 0.55
N ARG A 171 -3.57 -20.26 0.61
CA ARG A 171 -3.87 -19.08 1.43
C ARG A 171 -4.61 -17.97 0.66
N ASN A 172 -4.33 -17.79 -0.63
CA ASN A 172 -4.93 -16.75 -1.47
C ASN A 172 -6.10 -17.32 -2.26
N LYS A 173 -7.33 -17.06 -1.81
CA LYS A 173 -8.58 -17.51 -2.45
C LYS A 173 -9.15 -16.48 -3.44
N GLY A 174 -8.32 -15.59 -4.01
CA GLY A 174 -8.78 -14.58 -4.97
C GLY A 174 -9.59 -13.43 -4.38
N LYS A 175 -9.43 -13.15 -3.09
CA LYS A 175 -10.13 -12.05 -2.39
C LYS A 175 -9.25 -10.86 -2.06
N GLY A 176 -7.92 -10.93 -2.30
CA GLY A 176 -6.97 -9.95 -1.80
C GLY A 176 -7.26 -8.51 -2.24
N LEU A 177 -7.36 -8.28 -3.55
CA LEU A 177 -7.66 -6.94 -4.06
C LEU A 177 -9.09 -6.50 -3.75
N ASP A 178 -10.05 -7.42 -3.73
CA ASP A 178 -11.43 -7.11 -3.37
C ASP A 178 -11.57 -6.69 -1.91
N ASN A 179 -10.84 -7.31 -0.99
CA ASN A 179 -10.80 -6.87 0.42
C ASN A 179 -10.30 -5.43 0.54
N ILE A 180 -9.25 -5.06 -0.20
CA ILE A 180 -8.72 -3.69 -0.19
C ILE A 180 -9.75 -2.70 -0.72
N LEU A 181 -10.37 -3.01 -1.87
CA LEU A 181 -11.36 -2.15 -2.50
C LEU A 181 -12.65 -2.01 -1.65
N SER A 182 -13.03 -3.07 -0.94
CA SER A 182 -14.21 -3.06 -0.07
C SER A 182 -14.00 -2.31 1.26
N CYS A 183 -12.75 -2.23 1.73
CA CYS A 183 -12.40 -1.49 2.94
C CYS A 183 -12.31 0.03 2.69
N ALA A 184 -12.01 0.44 1.46
CA ALA A 184 -11.62 1.79 1.14
C ALA A 184 -12.76 2.59 0.50
N ASP A 185 -12.89 3.87 0.88
CA ASP A 185 -13.80 4.82 0.22
C ASP A 185 -13.28 5.21 -1.18
N ILE A 186 -11.96 5.34 -1.29
CA ILE A 186 -11.29 5.64 -2.56
C ILE A 186 -10.08 4.72 -2.71
N SER A 187 -9.98 4.08 -3.87
CA SER A 187 -8.79 3.30 -4.24
C SER A 187 -8.29 3.63 -5.62
N ARG A 188 -6.97 3.56 -5.80
CA ARG A 188 -6.30 3.72 -7.09
C ARG A 188 -5.25 2.64 -7.25
N ILE A 189 -5.31 1.91 -8.36
CA ILE A 189 -4.32 0.90 -8.74
C ILE A 189 -3.74 1.29 -10.09
N CYS A 190 -2.42 1.57 -10.13
CA CYS A 190 -1.69 1.83 -11.36
C CYS A 190 -0.72 0.68 -11.63
N SER A 191 -0.79 0.07 -12.82
CA SER A 191 0.15 -0.97 -13.26
C SER A 191 0.24 -0.98 -14.79
N GLY A 192 1.46 -0.94 -15.31
CA GLY A 192 1.66 -0.73 -16.74
C GLY A 192 1.05 0.59 -17.20
N LYS A 193 0.24 0.55 -18.24
CA LYS A 193 -0.53 1.71 -18.75
C LYS A 193 -1.96 1.77 -18.22
N GLY A 194 -2.33 0.91 -17.28
CA GLY A 194 -3.66 0.89 -16.68
C GLY A 194 -3.72 1.68 -15.37
N LEU A 195 -4.79 2.44 -15.18
CA LEU A 195 -5.16 3.10 -13.92
C LEU A 195 -6.60 2.73 -13.58
N LEU A 196 -6.78 1.92 -12.56
CA LEU A 196 -8.10 1.65 -11.97
C LEU A 196 -8.34 2.66 -10.84
N VAL A 197 -9.53 3.22 -10.83
CA VAL A 197 -10.04 4.09 -9.76
C VAL A 197 -11.36 3.50 -9.28
N ASP A 198 -11.46 3.27 -7.99
CA ASP A 198 -12.68 2.90 -7.29
C ASP A 198 -13.05 4.03 -6.34
N ILE A 199 -14.29 4.49 -6.39
CA ILE A 199 -14.83 5.50 -5.48
C ILE A 199 -16.16 4.98 -4.97
N ASN A 200 -16.23 4.61 -3.72
CA ASN A 200 -17.43 4.06 -3.07
C ASN A 200 -18.04 2.88 -3.86
N GLY A 201 -17.21 2.00 -4.41
CA GLY A 201 -17.63 0.83 -5.18
C GLY A 201 -17.88 1.10 -6.67
N GLU A 202 -17.85 2.36 -7.11
CA GLU A 202 -17.89 2.70 -8.55
C GLU A 202 -16.51 2.57 -9.18
N ARG A 203 -16.30 1.49 -9.95
CA ARG A 203 -15.01 1.17 -10.58
C ARG A 203 -14.92 1.71 -12.00
N LYS A 204 -13.87 2.47 -12.28
CA LYS A 204 -13.52 2.93 -13.63
C LYS A 204 -12.05 2.65 -13.90
N CYS A 205 -11.74 2.26 -15.12
CA CYS A 205 -10.37 2.02 -15.53
C CYS A 205 -10.01 2.85 -16.76
N TYR A 206 -8.81 3.42 -16.72
CA TYR A 206 -8.30 4.36 -17.70
C TYR A 206 -6.97 3.89 -18.26
N ASP A 207 -6.67 4.29 -19.50
CA ASP A 207 -5.33 4.21 -20.04
C ASP A 207 -4.56 5.50 -19.69
N VAL A 208 -3.32 5.34 -19.20
CA VAL A 208 -2.44 6.47 -18.91
C VAL A 208 -1.32 6.57 -19.95
N SER A 209 -0.79 7.78 -20.12
CA SER A 209 0.21 8.07 -21.15
C SER A 209 1.62 7.54 -20.84
N PHE A 210 1.86 7.09 -19.63
CA PHE A 210 3.12 6.50 -19.17
C PHE A 210 2.91 5.02 -18.84
N SER A 211 4.02 4.27 -18.69
CA SER A 211 3.97 2.89 -18.19
C SER A 211 4.61 2.85 -16.81
N PHE A 212 3.82 2.46 -15.80
CA PHE A 212 4.30 2.31 -14.43
C PHE A 212 5.01 0.95 -14.29
N PRO A 213 6.28 0.93 -13.84
CA PRO A 213 7.01 -0.32 -13.61
C PRO A 213 6.53 -0.96 -12.30
N GLY A 214 5.84 -2.10 -12.40
CA GLY A 214 5.29 -2.78 -11.23
C GLY A 214 3.88 -2.35 -10.88
N THR A 215 3.59 -2.16 -9.58
CA THR A 215 2.27 -1.74 -9.09
C THR A 215 2.39 -0.57 -8.13
N LEU A 216 1.49 0.39 -8.26
CA LEU A 216 1.19 1.40 -7.26
C LEU A 216 -0.24 1.23 -6.81
N LEU A 217 -0.42 0.91 -5.53
CA LEU A 217 -1.70 0.84 -4.85
C LEU A 217 -1.81 2.03 -3.89
N TYR A 218 -2.95 2.70 -3.92
CA TYR A 218 -3.29 3.76 -2.99
C TYR A 218 -4.73 3.61 -2.57
N PHE A 219 -5.02 3.79 -1.28
CA PHE A 219 -6.38 3.81 -0.78
C PHE A 219 -6.56 4.78 0.38
N GLU A 220 -7.79 5.25 0.52
CA GLU A 220 -8.26 6.18 1.55
C GLU A 220 -9.39 5.51 2.32
N VAL A 221 -9.34 5.59 3.65
CA VAL A 221 -10.38 5.05 4.54
C VAL A 221 -10.85 6.15 5.47
N ASN A 222 -12.13 6.45 5.45
CA ASN A 222 -12.74 7.38 6.40
C ASN A 222 -12.98 6.66 7.73
N LEU A 223 -12.13 6.90 8.71
CA LEU A 223 -12.18 6.24 10.01
C LEU A 223 -13.37 6.66 10.86
N ALA A 224 -14.01 7.80 10.56
CA ALA A 224 -15.23 8.22 11.25
C ALA A 224 -16.41 7.28 10.96
N GLN A 225 -16.39 6.59 9.82
CA GLN A 225 -17.45 5.69 9.39
C GLN A 225 -17.21 4.23 9.79
N MET A 226 -16.06 3.92 10.40
CA MET A 226 -15.75 2.57 10.87
C MET A 226 -16.60 2.19 12.07
N ASP A 227 -16.97 0.94 12.15
CA ASP A 227 -17.75 0.37 13.25
C ASP A 227 -17.00 0.50 14.58
N GLU A 228 -17.74 0.59 15.67
CA GLU A 228 -17.17 0.48 17.00
C GLU A 228 -16.90 -0.98 17.33
N GLU A 229 -15.85 -1.24 18.13
CA GLU A 229 -15.61 -2.59 18.62
C GLU A 229 -16.78 -3.05 19.49
N GLU A 230 -17.36 -4.21 19.17
CA GLU A 230 -18.29 -4.88 20.05
C GLU A 230 -17.52 -5.39 21.29
N PHE A 231 -17.68 -4.73 22.42
CA PHE A 231 -17.26 -5.29 23.71
C PHE A 231 -18.20 -6.45 24.05
N ILE A 232 -17.76 -7.67 23.80
CA ILE A 232 -18.42 -8.84 24.37
C ILE A 232 -18.08 -8.83 25.85
N ASP A 233 -19.04 -8.44 26.69
CA ASP A 233 -18.93 -8.52 28.14
C ASP A 233 -18.88 -10.01 28.50
N LEU A 234 -17.67 -10.56 28.73
CA LEU A 234 -17.46 -11.98 29.08
C LEU A 234 -17.98 -12.37 30.46
N PHE A 235 -18.70 -11.46 31.12
CA PHE A 235 -19.21 -11.66 32.51
C PHE A 235 -20.73 -11.80 32.62
N ASP A 236 -21.46 -11.84 31.50
CA ASP A 236 -22.89 -12.21 31.54
C ASP A 236 -23.06 -13.75 31.48
N PHE A 237 -22.71 -14.40 32.58
CA PHE A 237 -23.08 -15.80 32.87
C PHE A 237 -23.72 -15.88 34.25
#